data_d80dd5f45e272fc04d7d0072dbfc3b82
#
_entry.id   d80dd5f45e272fc04d7d0072dbfc3b82
#
_cell.length_a   1.000
_cell.length_b   1.000
_cell.length_c   1.000
_cell.angle_alpha   90.00
_cell.angle_beta   90.00
_cell.angle_gamma   90.00
#
_symmetry.space_group_name_H-M   'P 1'
#
loop_
_entity.id
_entity.type
_entity.pdbx_description
1 polymer ?
#
loop_
_entity_poly.entity_id
_entity_poly.type
_entity_poly.pdbx_seq_one_letter_code
_entity_poly.pdbx_strand_id
1 'polypeptide(L)'
;STAVPEGLPADAVAEVGDQVITYSQLNTQLNSSAVVGVSVPVLGSPERSTVMLALLDKVISANLLYLDAIKRGADEDSAYQKELQTFSDSVLGELYRRNVLIGGIHVTADEVDEFIRENFTDDTEVTDRLRQSVEATLRNRKLAERKATSRARLREGINVVIHADKLDVEVDDTRGADEVIAEYGAHLVTWEGARIRLSTLNNTLDVERRIESLNELIDQKLMASKGREAGLDRDPTYQKRLTEFRKTRLLNAHREALMRGMEPTDEELRSYYEDNRDRIAVKERRRIQMVVLPSRDQAKDVKAEIESGELTIYQAALEHSIDPNARQTLGDFGWVTEGTGFTELDKVTFALDVDKLGGPVESPAGWHLVKVLDMRAAAFTDFDEEETRTLSRRSLLRQRLDEHLVDLRRNEFPVVVYEENLNRLFQNEAQWIAAKAEEMAANPEKAEQILDEL
;
A
#
# COMPACT_ATOMS: atom_id res chain seq x y z
N SER A 1 -26.89 -20.60 4.74
CA SER A 1 -26.32 -20.86 3.41
C SER A 1 -27.18 -20.16 2.38
N THR A 2 -26.64 -19.15 1.76
CA THR A 2 -27.37 -18.33 0.78
C THR A 2 -26.68 -18.50 -0.56
N ALA A 3 -27.42 -19.00 -1.57
CA ALA A 3 -26.96 -19.00 -2.95
C ALA A 3 -26.87 -17.56 -3.45
N VAL A 4 -25.92 -17.30 -4.37
CA VAL A 4 -25.77 -15.99 -5.00
C VAL A 4 -27.03 -15.69 -5.82
N PRO A 5 -27.71 -14.55 -5.61
CA PRO A 5 -28.89 -14.16 -6.38
C PRO A 5 -28.59 -14.03 -7.90
N GLU A 6 -29.60 -14.27 -8.72
CA GLU A 6 -29.54 -13.98 -10.16
C GLU A 6 -29.29 -12.47 -10.37
N GLY A 7 -28.33 -12.13 -11.20
CA GLY A 7 -27.94 -10.73 -11.50
C GLY A 7 -26.71 -10.22 -10.79
N LEU A 8 -26.20 -10.93 -9.77
CA LEU A 8 -24.90 -10.61 -9.18
C LEU A 8 -23.74 -11.28 -9.93
N PRO A 9 -22.50 -10.76 -9.79
CA PRO A 9 -21.32 -11.42 -10.32
C PRO A 9 -21.20 -12.86 -9.84
N ALA A 10 -20.79 -13.78 -10.71
CA ALA A 10 -20.67 -15.20 -10.37
C ALA A 10 -19.65 -15.49 -9.26
N ASP A 11 -18.72 -14.56 -9.03
CA ASP A 11 -17.72 -14.60 -7.98
C ASP A 11 -18.08 -13.70 -6.78
N ALA A 12 -19.34 -13.29 -6.63
CA ALA A 12 -19.81 -12.56 -5.46
C ALA A 12 -19.66 -13.41 -4.20
N VAL A 13 -19.04 -12.87 -3.15
CA VAL A 13 -18.80 -13.56 -1.87
C VAL A 13 -19.52 -12.93 -0.69
N ALA A 14 -19.88 -11.64 -0.81
CA ALA A 14 -20.71 -10.97 0.19
C ALA A 14 -21.41 -9.74 -0.40
N GLU A 15 -22.47 -9.30 0.30
CA GLU A 15 -23.12 -8.01 0.11
C GLU A 15 -23.18 -7.26 1.44
N VAL A 16 -23.00 -5.95 1.37
CA VAL A 16 -23.14 -5.02 2.50
C VAL A 16 -24.04 -3.89 2.03
N GLY A 17 -25.30 -3.89 2.42
CA GLY A 17 -26.31 -2.99 1.83
C GLY A 17 -26.38 -3.20 0.31
N ASP A 18 -26.04 -2.17 -0.46
CA ASP A 18 -25.98 -2.19 -1.94
C ASP A 18 -24.59 -2.49 -2.50
N GLN A 19 -23.60 -2.73 -1.62
CA GLN A 19 -22.20 -2.96 -2.02
C GLN A 19 -21.93 -4.46 -2.18
N VAL A 20 -21.55 -4.89 -3.38
CA VAL A 20 -21.16 -6.28 -3.68
C VAL A 20 -19.66 -6.44 -3.53
N ILE A 21 -19.23 -7.48 -2.81
CA ILE A 21 -17.83 -7.86 -2.65
C ILE A 21 -17.61 -9.12 -3.45
N THR A 22 -16.60 -9.11 -4.35
CA THR A 22 -16.26 -10.25 -5.21
C THR A 22 -14.95 -10.91 -4.77
N TYR A 23 -14.80 -12.18 -5.10
CA TYR A 23 -13.57 -12.93 -4.87
C TYR A 23 -12.38 -12.35 -5.61
N SER A 24 -12.60 -11.89 -6.84
CA SER A 24 -11.58 -11.23 -7.67
C SER A 24 -11.05 -9.95 -7.02
N GLN A 25 -11.93 -9.14 -6.38
CA GLN A 25 -11.51 -7.96 -5.62
C GLN A 25 -10.63 -8.33 -4.44
N LEU A 26 -11.00 -9.38 -3.68
CA LEU A 26 -10.18 -9.85 -2.55
C LEU A 26 -8.83 -10.36 -3.02
N ASN A 27 -8.76 -11.12 -4.11
CA ASN A 27 -7.50 -11.59 -4.70
C ASN A 27 -6.61 -10.43 -5.14
N THR A 28 -7.17 -9.42 -5.80
CA THR A 28 -6.43 -8.22 -6.21
C THR A 28 -5.84 -7.50 -5.01
N GLN A 29 -6.60 -7.38 -3.92
CA GLN A 29 -6.11 -6.74 -2.70
C GLN A 29 -5.03 -7.58 -2.00
N LEU A 30 -5.20 -8.89 -1.94
CA LEU A 30 -4.25 -9.80 -1.32
C LEU A 30 -2.89 -9.81 -2.06
N ASN A 31 -2.93 -9.75 -3.38
CA ASN A 31 -1.74 -9.78 -4.24
C ASN A 31 -1.13 -8.39 -4.47
N SER A 32 -1.79 -7.32 -4.00
CA SER A 32 -1.24 -5.97 -4.12
C SER A 32 -0.12 -5.75 -3.09
N SER A 33 0.95 -5.07 -3.50
CA SER A 33 2.09 -4.70 -2.65
C SER A 33 1.72 -3.79 -1.46
N ALA A 34 0.47 -3.35 -1.37
CA ALA A 34 -0.05 -2.57 -0.24
C ALA A 34 -0.23 -3.40 1.04
N VAL A 35 -0.17 -4.74 0.95
CA VAL A 35 -0.12 -5.66 2.11
C VAL A 35 1.33 -5.94 2.50
N VAL A 36 2.16 -4.89 2.55
CA VAL A 36 3.56 -5.00 2.97
C VAL A 36 3.60 -5.43 4.44
N GLY A 37 4.23 -6.59 4.70
CA GLY A 37 4.46 -7.12 6.05
C GLY A 37 3.66 -8.38 6.40
N VAL A 38 2.77 -8.84 5.52
CA VAL A 38 2.23 -10.20 5.59
C VAL A 38 2.93 -11.01 4.50
N SER A 39 3.68 -12.04 4.87
CA SER A 39 4.15 -13.02 3.90
C SER A 39 2.91 -13.51 3.15
N VAL A 40 2.86 -13.26 1.84
CA VAL A 40 1.72 -13.70 1.02
C VAL A 40 1.71 -15.22 1.07
N PRO A 41 0.68 -15.87 1.66
CA PRO A 41 0.63 -17.33 1.73
C PRO A 41 0.65 -17.89 0.30
N VAL A 42 1.28 -19.04 0.14
CA VAL A 42 1.25 -19.74 -1.15
C VAL A 42 -0.20 -20.00 -1.53
N LEU A 43 -0.56 -19.68 -2.78
CA LEU A 43 -1.90 -19.94 -3.33
C LEU A 43 -2.37 -21.36 -2.98
N GLY A 44 -3.61 -21.50 -2.45
CA GLY A 44 -4.21 -22.79 -2.11
C GLY A 44 -3.77 -23.42 -0.80
N SER A 45 -2.90 -22.76 -0.01
CA SER A 45 -2.63 -23.23 1.35
C SER A 45 -3.81 -22.89 2.28
N PRO A 46 -4.01 -23.67 3.38
CA PRO A 46 -5.02 -23.34 4.40
C PRO A 46 -4.84 -21.94 4.99
N GLU A 47 -3.60 -21.48 5.07
CA GLU A 47 -3.28 -20.12 5.55
C GLU A 47 -3.83 -19.04 4.60
N ARG A 48 -3.83 -19.28 3.28
CA ARG A 48 -4.43 -18.35 2.32
C ARG A 48 -5.92 -18.18 2.55
N SER A 49 -6.67 -19.27 2.75
CA SER A 49 -8.10 -19.19 3.06
C SER A 49 -8.37 -18.41 4.33
N THR A 50 -7.58 -18.60 5.37
CA THR A 50 -7.66 -17.84 6.62
C THR A 50 -7.41 -16.36 6.41
N VAL A 51 -6.38 -16.00 5.63
CA VAL A 51 -6.06 -14.61 5.30
C VAL A 51 -7.18 -13.98 4.46
N MET A 52 -7.76 -14.73 3.50
CA MET A 52 -8.88 -14.27 2.68
C MET A 52 -10.14 -14.01 3.52
N LEU A 53 -10.46 -14.86 4.50
CA LEU A 53 -11.58 -14.63 5.43
C LEU A 53 -11.35 -13.39 6.29
N ALA A 54 -10.14 -13.20 6.81
CA ALA A 54 -9.78 -12.01 7.56
C ALA A 54 -9.83 -10.73 6.69
N LEU A 55 -9.43 -10.83 5.42
CA LEU A 55 -9.55 -9.74 4.46
C LEU A 55 -11.01 -9.44 4.13
N LEU A 56 -11.83 -10.46 3.93
CA LEU A 56 -13.27 -10.31 3.69
C LEU A 56 -13.94 -9.54 4.84
N ASP A 57 -13.65 -9.89 6.09
CA ASP A 57 -14.21 -9.18 7.26
C ASP A 57 -13.76 -7.71 7.30
N LYS A 58 -12.49 -7.42 6.97
CA LYS A 58 -12.00 -6.04 6.84
C LYS A 58 -12.72 -5.28 5.73
N VAL A 59 -12.96 -5.91 4.59
CA VAL A 59 -13.66 -5.28 3.45
C VAL A 59 -15.13 -5.05 3.79
N ILE A 60 -15.79 -5.98 4.48
CA ILE A 60 -17.15 -5.79 5.01
C ILE A 60 -17.18 -4.57 5.95
N SER A 61 -16.27 -4.52 6.92
CA SER A 61 -16.18 -3.41 7.88
C SER A 61 -15.92 -2.06 7.18
N ALA A 62 -15.06 -2.04 6.17
CA ALA A 62 -14.80 -0.84 5.36
C ALA A 62 -16.06 -0.38 4.59
N ASN A 63 -16.84 -1.32 4.02
CA ASN A 63 -18.08 -0.98 3.34
C ASN A 63 -19.16 -0.48 4.30
N LEU A 64 -19.26 -1.05 5.51
CA LEU A 64 -20.17 -0.54 6.55
C LEU A 64 -19.85 0.91 6.92
N LEU A 65 -18.58 1.23 7.17
CA LEU A 65 -18.14 2.59 7.46
C LEU A 65 -18.35 3.55 6.28
N TYR A 66 -18.16 3.07 5.05
CA TYR A 66 -18.44 3.87 3.85
C TYR A 66 -19.93 4.22 3.74
N LEU A 67 -20.82 3.25 3.94
CA LEU A 67 -22.26 3.47 3.90
C LEU A 67 -22.72 4.37 5.05
N ASP A 68 -22.14 4.22 6.24
CA ASP A 68 -22.40 5.12 7.38
C ASP A 68 -21.96 6.56 7.07
N ALA A 69 -20.80 6.73 6.42
CA ALA A 69 -20.33 8.03 5.95
C ALA A 69 -21.31 8.72 5.01
N ILE A 70 -21.80 8.00 4.00
CA ILE A 70 -22.82 8.49 3.05
C ILE A 70 -24.10 8.84 3.78
N LYS A 71 -24.61 7.95 4.65
CA LYS A 71 -25.84 8.18 5.41
C LYS A 71 -25.76 9.43 6.29
N ARG A 72 -24.57 9.76 6.80
CA ARG A 72 -24.33 10.94 7.63
C ARG A 72 -23.98 12.20 6.83
N GLY A 73 -23.96 12.15 5.50
CA GLY A 73 -23.64 13.27 4.63
C GLY A 73 -22.16 13.69 4.67
N ALA A 74 -21.25 12.79 5.04
CA ALA A 74 -19.82 13.10 5.08
C ALA A 74 -19.24 13.36 3.69
N ASP A 75 -19.88 12.90 2.64
CA ASP A 75 -19.54 13.17 1.24
C ASP A 75 -19.88 14.61 0.81
N GLU A 76 -20.73 15.31 1.55
CA GLU A 76 -21.08 16.72 1.32
C GLU A 76 -20.12 17.71 2.01
N ASP A 77 -19.21 17.19 2.84
CA ASP A 77 -18.22 18.02 3.56
C ASP A 77 -17.35 18.83 2.59
N SER A 78 -17.21 20.12 2.87
CA SER A 78 -16.51 21.05 1.97
C SER A 78 -15.00 20.76 1.84
N ALA A 79 -14.36 20.26 2.87
CA ALA A 79 -12.94 19.88 2.85
C ALA A 79 -12.74 18.63 2.00
N TYR A 80 -13.61 17.63 2.19
CA TYR A 80 -13.64 16.44 1.34
C TYR A 80 -13.86 16.77 -0.13
N GLN A 81 -14.82 17.64 -0.45
CA GLN A 81 -15.10 18.06 -1.83
C GLN A 81 -13.91 18.78 -2.47
N LYS A 82 -13.19 19.64 -1.71
CA LYS A 82 -11.96 20.28 -2.20
C LYS A 82 -10.85 19.29 -2.49
N GLU A 83 -10.66 18.30 -1.64
CA GLU A 83 -9.67 17.24 -1.85
C GLU A 83 -10.01 16.39 -3.08
N LEU A 84 -11.29 16.05 -3.25
CA LEU A 84 -11.79 15.31 -4.41
C LEU A 84 -11.55 16.10 -5.72
N GLN A 85 -11.83 17.39 -5.71
CA GLN A 85 -11.57 18.26 -6.85
C GLN A 85 -10.07 18.34 -7.17
N THR A 86 -9.23 18.50 -6.15
CA THR A 86 -7.76 18.54 -6.30
C THR A 86 -7.23 17.24 -6.91
N PHE A 87 -7.73 16.09 -6.45
CA PHE A 87 -7.34 14.79 -6.99
C PHE A 87 -7.83 14.64 -8.45
N SER A 88 -9.08 14.99 -8.72
CA SER A 88 -9.66 15.01 -10.07
C SER A 88 -8.80 15.82 -11.04
N ASP A 89 -8.44 17.04 -10.66
CA ASP A 89 -7.59 17.91 -11.46
C ASP A 89 -6.19 17.31 -11.71
N SER A 90 -5.63 16.67 -10.70
CA SER A 90 -4.34 16.00 -10.82
C SER A 90 -4.38 14.85 -11.85
N VAL A 91 -5.41 14.01 -11.78
CA VAL A 91 -5.57 12.87 -12.73
C VAL A 91 -5.84 13.37 -14.15
N LEU A 92 -6.71 14.36 -14.31
CA LEU A 92 -6.99 14.96 -15.62
C LEU A 92 -5.75 15.61 -16.23
N GLY A 93 -4.99 16.32 -15.41
CA GLY A 93 -3.73 16.95 -15.84
C GLY A 93 -2.70 15.92 -16.28
N GLU A 94 -2.56 14.83 -15.54
CA GLU A 94 -1.68 13.72 -15.91
C GLU A 94 -2.09 13.06 -17.23
N LEU A 95 -3.37 12.75 -17.39
CA LEU A 95 -3.91 12.15 -18.61
C LEU A 95 -3.74 13.09 -19.82
N TYR A 96 -4.04 14.38 -19.65
CA TYR A 96 -3.85 15.36 -20.71
C TYR A 96 -2.38 15.49 -21.13
N ARG A 97 -1.48 15.57 -20.15
CA ARG A 97 -0.05 15.59 -20.41
C ARG A 97 0.39 14.36 -21.18
N ARG A 98 0.02 13.16 -20.72
CA ARG A 98 0.41 11.89 -21.33
C ARG A 98 -0.17 11.70 -22.72
N ASN A 99 -1.46 11.97 -22.91
CA ASN A 99 -2.17 11.63 -24.14
C ASN A 99 -2.07 12.72 -25.18
N VAL A 100 -1.99 13.98 -24.78
CA VAL A 100 -2.06 15.15 -25.70
C VAL A 100 -0.73 15.89 -25.82
N LEU A 101 -0.13 16.28 -24.71
CA LEU A 101 1.08 17.11 -24.76
C LEU A 101 2.32 16.33 -25.21
N ILE A 102 2.52 15.14 -24.68
CA ILE A 102 3.70 14.31 -24.94
C ILE A 102 3.38 12.98 -25.66
N GLY A 103 2.10 12.69 -25.86
CA GLY A 103 1.62 11.49 -26.52
C GLY A 103 1.78 11.53 -28.04
N GLY A 104 1.53 10.40 -28.71
CA GLY A 104 1.50 10.31 -30.17
C GLY A 104 2.89 10.51 -30.82
N ILE A 105 3.98 10.19 -30.12
CA ILE A 105 5.33 10.24 -30.70
C ILE A 105 5.56 8.93 -31.45
N HIS A 106 5.61 9.05 -32.77
CA HIS A 106 5.94 7.94 -33.66
C HIS A 106 7.25 8.23 -34.37
N VAL A 107 8.05 7.20 -34.55
CA VAL A 107 9.26 7.21 -35.39
C VAL A 107 8.96 6.32 -36.58
N THR A 108 9.09 6.87 -37.78
CA THR A 108 8.85 6.11 -39.02
C THR A 108 10.07 5.32 -39.43
N ALA A 109 9.89 4.30 -40.26
CA ALA A 109 11.00 3.53 -40.81
C ALA A 109 11.92 4.43 -41.63
N ASP A 110 11.37 5.37 -42.39
CA ASP A 110 12.16 6.32 -43.21
C ASP A 110 13.06 7.21 -42.35
N GLU A 111 12.60 7.69 -41.21
CA GLU A 111 13.41 8.47 -40.25
C GLU A 111 14.55 7.63 -39.66
N VAL A 112 14.31 6.35 -39.41
CA VAL A 112 15.37 5.42 -38.96
C VAL A 112 16.40 5.23 -40.05
N ASP A 113 15.97 5.01 -41.29
CA ASP A 113 16.86 4.82 -42.44
C ASP A 113 17.66 6.08 -42.77
N GLU A 114 17.03 7.26 -42.67
CA GLU A 114 17.71 8.54 -42.85
C GLU A 114 18.77 8.77 -41.78
N PHE A 115 18.44 8.55 -40.52
CA PHE A 115 19.38 8.67 -39.41
C PHE A 115 20.58 7.72 -39.55
N ILE A 116 20.33 6.46 -39.95
CA ILE A 116 21.40 5.48 -40.17
C ILE A 116 22.32 5.98 -41.31
N ARG A 117 21.78 6.45 -42.43
CA ARG A 117 22.53 6.94 -43.59
C ARG A 117 23.37 8.17 -43.23
N GLU A 118 22.88 9.05 -42.38
CA GLU A 118 23.58 10.27 -41.98
C GLU A 118 24.68 10.07 -40.94
N ASN A 119 24.50 9.07 -40.06
CA ASN A 119 25.36 8.94 -38.86
C ASN A 119 26.24 7.68 -38.85
N PHE A 120 26.09 6.76 -39.82
CA PHE A 120 26.90 5.56 -39.94
C PHE A 120 27.54 5.47 -41.31
N THR A 121 28.62 4.72 -41.41
CA THR A 121 29.37 4.51 -42.67
C THR A 121 28.65 3.44 -43.53
N ASP A 122 28.91 3.47 -44.85
CA ASP A 122 28.36 2.52 -45.81
C ASP A 122 28.71 1.04 -45.51
N ASP A 123 29.82 0.83 -44.79
CA ASP A 123 30.27 -0.52 -44.35
C ASP A 123 29.54 -1.01 -43.06
N THR A 124 28.66 -0.22 -42.47
CA THR A 124 27.97 -0.61 -41.25
C THR A 124 26.86 -1.60 -41.56
N GLU A 125 26.94 -2.80 -40.98
CA GLU A 125 25.87 -3.80 -41.11
C GLU A 125 24.59 -3.31 -40.39
N VAL A 126 23.54 -3.11 -41.16
CA VAL A 126 22.23 -2.66 -40.65
C VAL A 126 21.45 -3.85 -40.09
N THR A 127 21.65 -4.15 -38.81
CA THR A 127 20.93 -5.20 -38.09
C THR A 127 19.64 -4.69 -37.51
N ASP A 128 18.66 -5.60 -37.19
CA ASP A 128 17.44 -5.25 -36.49
C ASP A 128 17.73 -4.57 -35.13
N ARG A 129 18.76 -5.02 -34.44
CA ARG A 129 19.20 -4.42 -33.18
C ARG A 129 19.67 -2.95 -33.36
N LEU A 130 20.37 -2.65 -34.42
CA LEU A 130 20.77 -1.28 -34.75
C LEU A 130 19.52 -0.43 -35.02
N ARG A 131 18.57 -0.94 -35.84
CA ARG A 131 17.32 -0.24 -36.16
C ARG A 131 16.53 0.08 -34.89
N GLN A 132 16.35 -0.88 -33.98
CA GLN A 132 15.67 -0.68 -32.70
C GLN A 132 16.38 0.35 -31.81
N SER A 133 17.70 0.35 -31.76
CA SER A 133 18.49 1.33 -31.01
C SER A 133 18.33 2.74 -31.55
N VAL A 134 18.35 2.88 -32.88
CA VAL A 134 18.12 4.17 -33.55
C VAL A 134 16.72 4.68 -33.36
N GLU A 135 15.72 3.79 -33.48
CA GLU A 135 14.30 4.13 -33.21
C GLU A 135 14.12 4.66 -31.78
N ALA A 136 14.72 3.97 -30.80
CA ALA A 136 14.67 4.40 -29.40
C ALA A 136 15.35 5.77 -29.21
N THR A 137 16.49 6.01 -29.87
CA THR A 137 17.20 7.28 -29.83
C THR A 137 16.36 8.43 -30.41
N LEU A 138 15.77 8.23 -31.60
CA LEU A 138 14.91 9.21 -32.26
C LEU A 138 13.64 9.48 -31.45
N ARG A 139 13.04 8.42 -30.86
CA ARG A 139 11.88 8.55 -29.98
C ARG A 139 12.21 9.40 -28.75
N ASN A 140 13.36 9.14 -28.10
CA ASN A 140 13.81 9.92 -26.96
C ASN A 140 14.09 11.40 -27.32
N ARG A 141 14.68 11.66 -28.48
CA ARG A 141 14.91 13.02 -28.99
C ARG A 141 13.60 13.76 -29.20
N LYS A 142 12.67 13.16 -29.94
CA LYS A 142 11.33 13.74 -30.17
C LYS A 142 10.58 13.98 -28.85
N LEU A 143 10.71 13.07 -27.88
CA LEU A 143 10.12 13.24 -26.55
C LEU A 143 10.73 14.43 -25.80
N ALA A 144 12.04 14.60 -25.85
CA ALA A 144 12.73 15.72 -25.22
C ALA A 144 12.29 17.06 -25.83
N GLU A 145 12.25 17.15 -27.17
CA GLU A 145 11.77 18.33 -27.90
C GLU A 145 10.29 18.65 -27.56
N ARG A 146 9.44 17.62 -27.51
CA ARG A 146 8.02 17.76 -27.15
C ARG A 146 7.86 18.24 -25.71
N LYS A 147 8.68 17.72 -24.78
CA LYS A 147 8.70 18.19 -23.37
C LYS A 147 9.16 19.64 -23.27
N ALA A 148 10.20 20.01 -23.99
CA ALA A 148 10.72 21.39 -23.98
C ALA A 148 9.70 22.43 -24.47
N THR A 149 8.86 22.07 -25.44
CA THR A 149 7.82 22.95 -25.98
C THR A 149 6.46 22.82 -25.31
N SER A 150 6.28 21.87 -24.38
CA SER A 150 4.99 21.51 -23.81
C SER A 150 4.30 22.68 -23.08
N ARG A 151 5.06 23.47 -22.31
CA ARG A 151 4.54 24.63 -21.58
C ARG A 151 4.03 25.73 -22.56
N ALA A 152 4.80 26.02 -23.61
CA ALA A 152 4.39 27.00 -24.61
C ALA A 152 3.11 26.56 -25.33
N ARG A 153 3.02 25.28 -25.72
CA ARG A 153 1.81 24.71 -26.34
C ARG A 153 0.61 24.70 -25.38
N LEU A 154 0.84 24.39 -24.09
CA LEU A 154 -0.21 24.41 -23.09
C LEU A 154 -0.81 25.80 -22.91
N ARG A 155 0.04 26.82 -22.93
CA ARG A 155 -0.30 28.22 -22.68
C ARG A 155 -0.66 29.01 -23.96
N GLU A 156 -0.71 28.37 -25.10
CA GLU A 156 -1.05 29.03 -26.36
C GLU A 156 -2.40 29.78 -26.25
N GLY A 157 -2.38 31.10 -26.53
CA GLY A 157 -3.55 31.98 -26.41
C GLY A 157 -3.92 32.35 -24.96
N ILE A 158 -3.15 31.97 -23.96
CA ILE A 158 -3.42 32.24 -22.53
C ILE A 158 -2.35 33.19 -21.99
N ASN A 159 -2.78 34.38 -21.54
CA ASN A 159 -1.88 35.29 -20.83
C ASN A 159 -1.66 34.82 -19.39
N VAL A 160 -0.41 34.68 -18.97
CA VAL A 160 -0.03 34.31 -17.60
C VAL A 160 0.79 35.43 -17.02
N VAL A 161 0.34 35.96 -15.88
CA VAL A 161 1.00 37.03 -15.15
C VAL A 161 1.27 36.53 -13.72
N ILE A 162 2.51 36.61 -13.26
CA ILE A 162 2.89 36.33 -11.87
C ILE A 162 3.42 37.61 -11.25
N HIS A 163 2.84 38.00 -10.11
CA HIS A 163 3.20 39.19 -9.36
C HIS A 163 4.43 38.91 -8.48
N ALA A 164 5.63 39.01 -9.06
CA ALA A 164 6.89 38.70 -8.41
C ALA A 164 7.12 39.57 -7.15
N ASP A 165 6.68 40.82 -7.17
CA ASP A 165 6.72 41.76 -6.06
C ASP A 165 5.97 41.25 -4.82
N LYS A 166 4.95 40.44 -5.03
CA LYS A 166 4.16 39.83 -3.96
C LYS A 166 4.76 38.52 -3.44
N LEU A 167 5.79 37.99 -4.07
CA LEU A 167 6.46 36.74 -3.69
C LEU A 167 7.74 36.96 -2.88
N ASP A 168 8.23 38.19 -2.80
CA ASP A 168 9.47 38.58 -2.11
C ASP A 168 9.26 38.85 -0.60
N VAL A 169 8.24 38.25 0.00
CA VAL A 169 7.95 38.41 1.42
C VAL A 169 7.92 37.05 2.10
N GLU A 170 8.26 37.02 3.38
CA GLU A 170 8.11 35.83 4.20
C GLU A 170 6.65 35.35 4.15
N VAL A 171 6.47 34.01 4.16
CA VAL A 171 5.15 33.42 4.25
C VAL A 171 4.58 33.77 5.61
N ASP A 172 3.69 34.73 5.66
CA ASP A 172 3.04 35.22 6.87
C ASP A 172 1.57 34.82 6.86
N ASP A 173 1.12 34.19 7.95
CA ASP A 173 -0.28 33.81 8.15
C ASP A 173 -1.22 35.02 8.27
N THR A 174 -0.68 36.23 8.40
CA THR A 174 -1.43 37.50 8.45
C THR A 174 -1.79 38.05 7.08
N ARG A 175 -1.29 37.47 5.98
CA ARG A 175 -1.64 37.91 4.61
C ARG A 175 -3.10 37.64 4.30
N GLY A 176 -3.68 38.54 3.51
CA GLY A 176 -5.03 38.39 3.03
C GLY A 176 -5.20 37.12 2.17
N ALA A 177 -6.09 36.22 2.58
CA ALA A 177 -6.36 34.96 1.90
C ALA A 177 -6.69 35.15 0.40
N ASP A 178 -7.39 36.23 0.09
CA ASP A 178 -7.86 36.56 -1.27
C ASP A 178 -6.86 37.39 -2.07
N GLU A 179 -5.67 37.67 -1.55
CA GLU A 179 -4.65 38.42 -2.29
C GLU A 179 -4.25 37.69 -3.57
N VAL A 180 -4.44 38.34 -4.71
CA VAL A 180 -4.08 37.77 -6.02
C VAL A 180 -2.59 37.86 -6.24
N ILE A 181 -1.93 36.72 -6.42
CA ILE A 181 -0.49 36.57 -6.64
C ILE A 181 -0.12 36.11 -8.04
N ALA A 182 -1.09 35.56 -8.79
CA ALA A 182 -0.92 35.29 -10.21
C ALA A 182 -2.27 35.27 -10.93
N GLU A 183 -2.21 35.42 -12.26
CA GLU A 183 -3.37 35.41 -13.17
C GLU A 183 -3.05 34.54 -14.38
N TYR A 184 -4.05 33.81 -14.89
CA TYR A 184 -3.92 33.04 -16.13
C TYR A 184 -5.28 33.05 -16.90
N GLY A 185 -5.32 33.68 -18.06
CA GLY A 185 -6.56 33.92 -18.76
C GLY A 185 -7.56 34.70 -17.89
N ALA A 186 -8.73 34.12 -17.65
CA ALA A 186 -9.76 34.68 -16.76
C ALA A 186 -9.70 34.20 -15.32
N HIS A 187 -8.67 33.42 -14.95
CA HIS A 187 -8.55 32.81 -13.64
C HIS A 187 -7.51 33.51 -12.77
N LEU A 188 -7.75 33.49 -11.45
CA LEU A 188 -6.90 34.09 -10.45
C LEU A 188 -6.28 32.99 -9.56
N VAL A 189 -5.03 33.19 -9.16
CA VAL A 189 -4.37 32.42 -8.10
C VAL A 189 -4.23 33.34 -6.90
N THR A 190 -4.93 32.99 -5.83
CA THR A 190 -4.85 33.76 -4.57
C THR A 190 -3.74 33.20 -3.67
N TRP A 191 -3.36 34.00 -2.67
CA TRP A 191 -2.41 33.60 -1.64
C TRP A 191 -2.82 32.28 -0.96
N GLU A 192 -4.07 32.17 -0.51
CA GLU A 192 -4.59 30.94 0.10
C GLU A 192 -4.51 29.74 -0.85
N GLY A 193 -4.80 29.94 -2.14
CA GLY A 193 -4.75 28.89 -3.17
C GLY A 193 -3.34 28.33 -3.41
N ALA A 194 -2.28 29.05 -3.05
CA ALA A 194 -0.89 28.63 -3.26
C ALA A 194 -0.10 28.47 -1.96
N ARG A 195 -0.63 28.91 -0.81
CA ARG A 195 0.06 28.98 0.49
C ARG A 195 0.75 27.70 0.89
N ILE A 196 0.04 26.56 0.87
CA ILE A 196 0.61 25.25 1.25
C ILE A 196 1.79 24.91 0.34
N ARG A 197 1.66 25.12 -0.96
CA ARG A 197 2.70 24.81 -1.94
C ARG A 197 3.93 25.70 -1.74
N LEU A 198 3.73 27.00 -1.49
CA LEU A 198 4.82 27.93 -1.26
C LEU A 198 5.49 27.74 0.10
N SER A 199 4.74 27.33 1.14
CA SER A 199 5.29 27.03 2.46
C SER A 199 6.21 25.82 2.50
N THR A 200 6.02 24.86 1.58
CA THR A 200 6.92 23.68 1.48
C THR A 200 8.28 23.99 0.88
N LEU A 201 8.48 25.17 0.31
CA LEU A 201 9.74 25.60 -0.32
C LEU A 201 10.78 26.09 0.70
N ASN A 202 10.79 25.58 1.93
CA ASN A 202 11.75 25.88 2.99
C ASN A 202 12.35 27.28 2.90
N ASN A 203 11.95 28.21 3.75
CA ASN A 203 12.58 29.49 4.14
C ASN A 203 13.63 30.15 3.21
N THR A 204 13.82 29.66 1.99
CA THR A 204 14.66 30.33 1.01
C THR A 204 13.83 31.39 0.34
N LEU A 205 14.22 32.65 0.56
CA LEU A 205 13.71 33.87 -0.11
C LEU A 205 14.02 33.85 -1.63
N ASP A 206 14.02 32.67 -2.26
CA ASP A 206 14.27 32.50 -3.69
C ASP A 206 12.97 32.76 -4.45
N VAL A 207 12.76 33.99 -4.83
CA VAL A 207 11.62 34.44 -5.65
C VAL A 207 11.52 33.64 -6.93
N GLU A 208 12.63 33.25 -7.56
CA GLU A 208 12.62 32.46 -8.80
C GLU A 208 12.01 31.09 -8.60
N ARG A 209 12.32 30.42 -7.48
CA ARG A 209 11.69 29.12 -7.13
C ARG A 209 10.21 29.26 -6.85
N ARG A 210 9.79 30.33 -6.20
CA ARG A 210 8.38 30.63 -5.95
C ARG A 210 7.64 30.87 -7.26
N ILE A 211 8.23 31.64 -8.17
CA ILE A 211 7.69 31.87 -9.52
C ILE A 211 7.55 30.54 -10.27
N GLU A 212 8.58 29.68 -10.26
CA GLU A 212 8.50 28.38 -10.92
C GLU A 212 7.45 27.46 -10.31
N SER A 213 7.33 27.45 -8.98
CA SER A 213 6.27 26.72 -8.30
C SER A 213 4.86 27.18 -8.66
N LEU A 214 4.66 28.49 -8.82
CA LEU A 214 3.39 29.04 -9.33
C LEU A 214 3.17 28.70 -10.79
N ASN A 215 4.21 28.74 -11.62
CA ASN A 215 4.15 28.28 -13.00
C ASN A 215 3.68 26.83 -13.10
N GLU A 216 4.23 25.94 -12.29
CA GLU A 216 3.81 24.55 -12.24
C GLU A 216 2.35 24.40 -11.78
N LEU A 217 1.92 25.18 -10.79
CA LEU A 217 0.53 25.19 -10.32
C LEU A 217 -0.44 25.60 -11.43
N ILE A 218 -0.09 26.68 -12.14
CA ILE A 218 -0.89 27.17 -13.28
C ILE A 218 -0.93 26.12 -14.39
N ASP A 219 0.22 25.52 -14.72
CA ASP A 219 0.28 24.47 -15.74
C ASP A 219 -0.58 23.24 -15.36
N GLN A 220 -0.58 22.83 -14.11
CA GLN A 220 -1.45 21.76 -13.63
C GLN A 220 -2.93 22.10 -13.77
N LYS A 221 -3.33 23.33 -13.40
CA LYS A 221 -4.72 23.80 -13.54
C LYS A 221 -5.13 23.87 -15.02
N LEU A 222 -4.27 24.38 -15.88
CA LEU A 222 -4.51 24.43 -17.33
C LEU A 222 -4.63 23.04 -17.96
N MET A 223 -3.75 22.11 -17.57
CA MET A 223 -3.82 20.72 -18.04
C MET A 223 -5.13 20.06 -17.62
N ALA A 224 -5.58 20.29 -16.39
CA ALA A 224 -6.85 19.76 -15.90
C ALA A 224 -8.05 20.32 -16.65
N SER A 225 -8.07 21.65 -16.90
CA SER A 225 -9.13 22.30 -17.69
C SER A 225 -9.19 21.77 -19.12
N LYS A 226 -8.05 21.75 -19.81
CA LYS A 226 -7.95 21.21 -21.17
C LYS A 226 -8.23 19.70 -21.22
N GLY A 227 -7.93 18.96 -20.15
CA GLY A 227 -8.30 17.57 -20.01
C GLY A 227 -9.81 17.35 -20.00
N ARG A 228 -10.56 18.20 -19.29
CA ARG A 228 -12.04 18.18 -19.32
C ARG A 228 -12.58 18.57 -20.69
N GLU A 229 -12.05 19.63 -21.29
CA GLU A 229 -12.43 20.07 -22.64
C GLU A 229 -12.23 18.97 -23.69
N ALA A 230 -11.16 18.15 -23.51
CA ALA A 230 -10.86 17.00 -24.36
C ALA A 230 -11.69 15.73 -23.99
N GLY A 231 -12.59 15.79 -23.01
CA GLY A 231 -13.44 14.69 -22.61
C GLY A 231 -12.72 13.56 -21.84
N LEU A 232 -11.51 13.84 -21.27
CA LEU A 232 -10.72 12.86 -20.52
C LEU A 232 -11.33 12.52 -19.15
N ASP A 233 -12.30 13.29 -18.70
CA ASP A 233 -13.16 12.96 -17.56
C ASP A 233 -14.02 11.70 -17.79
N ARG A 234 -14.19 11.27 -19.05
CA ARG A 234 -14.88 10.04 -19.44
C ARG A 234 -13.93 8.85 -19.66
N ASP A 235 -12.61 9.09 -19.58
CA ASP A 235 -11.62 8.03 -19.73
C ASP A 235 -11.80 6.96 -18.62
N PRO A 236 -11.82 5.65 -18.97
CA PRO A 236 -11.98 4.58 -17.97
C PRO A 236 -10.94 4.64 -16.83
N THR A 237 -9.71 5.03 -17.13
CA THR A 237 -8.64 5.18 -16.14
C THR A 237 -8.96 6.30 -15.15
N TYR A 238 -9.46 7.44 -15.66
CA TYR A 238 -9.90 8.54 -14.81
C TYR A 238 -11.05 8.12 -13.91
N GLN A 239 -12.10 7.51 -14.46
CA GLN A 239 -13.27 7.08 -13.72
C GLN A 239 -12.93 6.07 -12.64
N LYS A 240 -12.08 5.10 -12.95
CA LYS A 240 -11.60 4.11 -11.99
C LYS A 240 -10.84 4.78 -10.84
N ARG A 241 -9.83 5.59 -11.15
CA ARG A 241 -9.00 6.27 -10.14
C ARG A 241 -9.81 7.20 -9.26
N LEU A 242 -10.75 7.96 -9.83
CA LEU A 242 -11.61 8.87 -9.07
C LEU A 242 -12.56 8.12 -8.15
N THR A 243 -13.14 7.01 -8.59
CA THR A 243 -14.03 6.17 -7.79
C THR A 243 -13.29 5.54 -6.60
N GLU A 244 -12.10 5.00 -6.84
CA GLU A 244 -11.25 4.42 -5.79
C GLU A 244 -10.81 5.48 -4.77
N PHE A 245 -10.38 6.65 -5.23
CA PHE A 245 -10.01 7.76 -4.35
C PHE A 245 -11.19 8.25 -3.52
N ARG A 246 -12.35 8.48 -4.16
CA ARG A 246 -13.57 8.93 -3.49
C ARG A 246 -13.94 8.01 -2.33
N LYS A 247 -14.00 6.71 -2.59
CA LYS A 247 -14.36 5.71 -1.58
C LYS A 247 -13.34 5.67 -0.45
N THR A 248 -12.06 5.58 -0.78
CA THR A 248 -10.98 5.47 0.20
C THR A 248 -10.88 6.73 1.06
N ARG A 249 -10.94 7.91 0.45
CA ARG A 249 -10.81 9.18 1.18
C ARG A 249 -12.00 9.44 2.09
N LEU A 250 -13.22 9.18 1.61
CA LEU A 250 -14.42 9.31 2.42
C LEU A 250 -14.39 8.37 3.62
N LEU A 251 -14.04 7.11 3.40
CA LEU A 251 -13.88 6.12 4.46
C LEU A 251 -12.87 6.58 5.53
N ASN A 252 -11.70 7.06 5.11
CA ASN A 252 -10.65 7.51 6.03
C ASN A 252 -11.10 8.74 6.82
N ALA A 253 -11.67 9.76 6.15
CA ALA A 253 -12.17 10.95 6.80
C ALA A 253 -13.27 10.64 7.83
N HIS A 254 -14.21 9.76 7.47
CA HIS A 254 -15.26 9.32 8.37
C HIS A 254 -14.73 8.55 9.57
N ARG A 255 -13.82 7.61 9.34
CA ARG A 255 -13.16 6.85 10.41
C ARG A 255 -12.41 7.78 11.38
N GLU A 256 -11.68 8.76 10.89
CA GLU A 256 -11.02 9.76 11.73
C GLU A 256 -12.01 10.58 12.54
N ALA A 257 -13.15 10.98 11.95
CA ALA A 257 -14.22 11.71 12.64
C ALA A 257 -14.85 10.84 13.73
N LEU A 258 -15.14 9.57 13.46
CA LEU A 258 -15.66 8.61 14.44
C LEU A 258 -14.68 8.42 15.59
N MET A 259 -13.39 8.21 15.30
CA MET A 259 -12.36 8.02 16.32
C MET A 259 -12.24 9.24 17.24
N ARG A 260 -12.31 10.46 16.69
CA ARG A 260 -12.34 11.70 17.49
C ARG A 260 -13.61 11.77 18.37
N GLY A 261 -14.77 11.37 17.84
CA GLY A 261 -16.02 11.35 18.59
C GLY A 261 -16.10 10.26 19.67
N MET A 262 -15.28 9.21 19.53
CA MET A 262 -15.18 8.10 20.48
C MET A 262 -14.04 8.27 21.49
N GLU A 263 -13.32 9.38 21.46
CA GLU A 263 -12.19 9.63 22.36
C GLU A 263 -12.62 9.48 23.81
N PRO A 264 -11.98 8.59 24.61
CA PRO A 264 -12.38 8.38 25.99
C PRO A 264 -11.90 9.51 26.90
N THR A 265 -12.67 9.79 27.94
CA THR A 265 -12.22 10.59 29.07
C THR A 265 -11.17 9.85 29.89
N ASP A 266 -10.42 10.56 30.72
CA ASP A 266 -9.42 9.95 31.61
C ASP A 266 -10.07 8.97 32.62
N GLU A 267 -11.29 9.26 33.07
CA GLU A 267 -12.06 8.38 33.97
C GLU A 267 -12.45 7.07 33.28
N GLU A 268 -13.00 7.14 32.06
CA GLU A 268 -13.35 5.96 31.25
C GLU A 268 -12.11 5.12 30.94
N LEU A 269 -10.99 5.79 30.64
CA LEU A 269 -9.75 5.13 30.33
C LEU A 269 -9.17 4.38 31.54
N ARG A 270 -9.24 4.98 32.73
CA ARG A 270 -8.81 4.33 33.97
C ARG A 270 -9.70 3.13 34.32
N SER A 271 -11.02 3.30 34.23
CA SER A 271 -11.96 2.18 34.45
C SER A 271 -11.71 1.04 33.48
N TYR A 272 -11.52 1.34 32.19
CA TYR A 272 -11.19 0.34 31.19
C TYR A 272 -9.86 -0.40 31.51
N TYR A 273 -8.84 0.33 31.93
CA TYR A 273 -7.57 -0.27 32.33
C TYR A 273 -7.74 -1.24 33.50
N GLU A 274 -8.46 -0.84 34.57
CA GLU A 274 -8.71 -1.69 35.75
C GLU A 274 -9.46 -2.96 35.40
N ASP A 275 -10.47 -2.88 34.52
CA ASP A 275 -11.28 -4.02 34.07
C ASP A 275 -10.51 -4.96 33.11
N ASN A 276 -9.49 -4.43 32.42
CA ASN A 276 -8.75 -5.17 31.39
C ASN A 276 -7.22 -5.28 31.70
N ARG A 277 -6.84 -5.14 32.94
CA ARG A 277 -5.44 -5.08 33.37
C ARG A 277 -4.59 -6.21 32.81
N ASP A 278 -5.10 -7.44 32.83
CA ASP A 278 -4.40 -8.64 32.33
C ASP A 278 -4.21 -8.62 30.81
N ARG A 279 -5.08 -7.92 30.07
CA ARG A 279 -5.01 -7.79 28.61
C ARG A 279 -4.11 -6.66 28.16
N ILE A 280 -3.89 -5.66 29.03
CA ILE A 280 -3.07 -4.46 28.75
C ILE A 280 -1.65 -4.66 29.28
N ALA A 281 -1.40 -5.68 30.11
CA ALA A 281 -0.06 -6.04 30.59
C ALA A 281 0.92 -6.12 29.40
N VAL A 282 2.08 -5.52 29.58
CA VAL A 282 3.20 -5.69 28.65
C VAL A 282 3.58 -7.15 28.65
N LYS A 283 3.37 -7.84 27.53
CA LYS A 283 3.71 -9.25 27.41
C LYS A 283 5.21 -9.47 27.49
N GLU A 284 5.61 -10.65 27.90
CA GLU A 284 7.00 -11.06 27.87
C GLU A 284 7.59 -10.93 26.47
N ARG A 285 8.82 -10.42 26.38
CA ARG A 285 9.57 -10.29 25.13
C ARG A 285 10.92 -10.96 25.27
N ARG A 286 11.33 -11.65 24.20
CA ARG A 286 12.64 -12.28 24.13
C ARG A 286 13.37 -11.85 22.87
N ARG A 287 14.65 -11.54 23.00
CA ARG A 287 15.55 -11.39 21.87
C ARG A 287 16.10 -12.74 21.51
N ILE A 288 15.89 -13.15 20.28
CA ILE A 288 16.25 -14.49 19.85
C ILE A 288 17.21 -14.48 18.66
N GLN A 289 17.98 -15.54 18.60
CA GLN A 289 18.73 -15.93 17.43
C GLN A 289 18.24 -17.30 16.95
N MET A 290 18.12 -17.47 15.63
CA MET A 290 17.44 -18.62 15.04
C MET A 290 18.21 -19.18 13.86
N VAL A 291 18.17 -20.50 13.71
CA VAL A 291 18.65 -21.22 12.53
C VAL A 291 17.49 -22.05 12.01
N VAL A 292 17.20 -21.95 10.74
CA VAL A 292 16.12 -22.70 10.07
C VAL A 292 16.76 -23.75 9.16
N LEU A 293 16.39 -25.02 9.32
CA LEU A 293 16.96 -26.13 8.58
C LEU A 293 15.90 -26.91 7.80
N PRO A 294 16.25 -27.53 6.67
CA PRO A 294 15.26 -28.18 5.81
C PRO A 294 14.73 -29.51 6.37
N SER A 295 15.43 -30.14 7.33
CA SER A 295 15.01 -31.41 7.89
C SER A 295 15.31 -31.53 9.40
N ARG A 296 14.52 -32.40 10.06
CA ARG A 296 14.68 -32.68 11.49
C ARG A 296 16.07 -33.27 11.85
N ASP A 297 16.58 -34.12 10.98
CA ASP A 297 17.86 -34.81 11.28
C ASP A 297 19.02 -33.82 11.15
N GLN A 298 19.05 -32.98 10.10
CA GLN A 298 20.01 -31.89 10.01
C GLN A 298 19.92 -30.93 11.22
N ALA A 299 18.71 -30.63 11.67
CA ALA A 299 18.52 -29.76 12.82
C ALA A 299 19.06 -30.38 14.13
N LYS A 300 18.97 -31.72 14.29
CA LYS A 300 19.57 -32.43 15.42
C LYS A 300 21.09 -32.42 15.35
N ASP A 301 21.67 -32.67 14.17
CA ASP A 301 23.12 -32.69 13.96
C ASP A 301 23.71 -31.31 14.27
N VAL A 302 23.17 -30.24 13.65
CA VAL A 302 23.59 -28.86 13.88
C VAL A 302 23.40 -28.45 15.35
N LYS A 303 22.32 -28.91 15.99
CA LYS A 303 22.12 -28.68 17.44
C LYS A 303 23.25 -29.32 18.29
N ALA A 304 23.61 -30.56 17.98
CA ALA A 304 24.69 -31.26 18.68
C ALA A 304 26.04 -30.55 18.49
N GLU A 305 26.34 -30.07 17.30
CA GLU A 305 27.55 -29.30 17.00
C GLU A 305 27.59 -27.96 17.76
N ILE A 306 26.45 -27.28 17.90
CA ILE A 306 26.34 -26.05 18.71
C ILE A 306 26.50 -26.37 20.20
N GLU A 307 25.88 -27.44 20.70
CA GLU A 307 25.96 -27.85 22.11
C GLU A 307 27.34 -28.36 22.49
N SER A 308 28.07 -28.99 21.56
CA SER A 308 29.48 -29.41 21.78
C SER A 308 30.49 -28.26 21.68
N GLY A 309 30.09 -27.13 21.11
CA GLY A 309 30.94 -25.98 20.86
C GLY A 309 31.78 -26.07 19.60
N GLU A 310 31.52 -27.04 18.73
CA GLU A 310 32.15 -27.14 17.40
C GLU A 310 31.68 -26.03 16.47
N LEU A 311 30.41 -25.63 16.58
CA LEU A 311 29.82 -24.47 15.87
C LEU A 311 29.27 -23.47 16.86
N THR A 312 29.39 -22.21 16.54
CA THR A 312 28.55 -21.16 17.14
C THR A 312 27.22 -21.08 16.42
N ILE A 313 26.16 -20.61 17.09
CA ILE A 313 24.87 -20.41 16.42
C ILE A 313 24.96 -19.41 15.24
N TYR A 314 25.90 -18.44 15.29
CA TYR A 314 26.20 -17.52 14.20
C TYR A 314 26.74 -18.24 12.95
N GLN A 315 27.69 -19.15 13.15
CA GLN A 315 28.22 -19.98 12.06
C GLN A 315 27.16 -20.92 11.53
N ALA A 316 26.37 -21.55 12.40
CA ALA A 316 25.25 -22.39 12.00
C ALA A 316 24.20 -21.61 11.16
N ALA A 317 23.88 -20.35 11.54
CA ALA A 317 22.98 -19.50 10.77
C ALA A 317 23.56 -19.15 9.39
N LEU A 318 24.85 -18.87 9.32
CA LEU A 318 25.54 -18.52 8.07
C LEU A 318 25.67 -19.68 7.10
N GLU A 319 26.01 -20.89 7.63
CA GLU A 319 26.40 -22.05 6.83
C GLU A 319 25.23 -22.98 6.50
N HIS A 320 24.25 -23.11 7.41
CA HIS A 320 23.22 -24.15 7.33
C HIS A 320 21.79 -23.61 7.24
N SER A 321 21.54 -22.31 7.58
CA SER A 321 20.18 -21.80 7.57
C SER A 321 19.63 -21.63 6.16
N ILE A 322 18.40 -22.10 5.96
CA ILE A 322 17.62 -21.86 4.74
C ILE A 322 16.82 -20.54 4.78
N ASP A 323 16.85 -19.82 5.91
CA ASP A 323 16.26 -18.48 5.98
C ASP A 323 17.04 -17.52 5.07
N PRO A 324 16.38 -16.84 4.11
CA PRO A 324 17.03 -15.94 3.18
C PRO A 324 17.81 -14.80 3.86
N ASN A 325 17.36 -14.37 5.05
CA ASN A 325 17.97 -13.27 5.79
C ASN A 325 19.11 -13.72 6.71
N ALA A 326 19.26 -15.02 6.96
CA ALA A 326 20.22 -15.53 7.94
C ALA A 326 21.67 -15.10 7.67
N ARG A 327 22.06 -14.96 6.39
CA ARG A 327 23.41 -14.51 6.00
C ARG A 327 23.69 -13.06 6.35
N GLN A 328 22.65 -12.20 6.35
CA GLN A 328 22.78 -10.77 6.66
C GLN A 328 22.69 -10.51 8.16
N THR A 329 21.79 -11.23 8.83
CA THR A 329 21.51 -11.05 10.26
C THR A 329 22.32 -11.96 11.17
N LEU A 330 23.02 -12.94 10.60
CA LEU A 330 23.69 -14.02 11.34
C LEU A 330 22.72 -14.76 12.28
N GLY A 331 21.46 -14.89 11.85
CA GLY A 331 20.38 -15.49 12.60
C GLY A 331 19.75 -14.61 13.68
N ASP A 332 20.22 -13.37 13.91
CA ASP A 332 19.56 -12.46 14.86
C ASP A 332 18.18 -12.08 14.31
N PHE A 333 17.14 -12.60 14.96
CA PHE A 333 15.75 -12.38 14.61
C PHE A 333 15.18 -11.14 15.33
N GLY A 334 15.85 -10.65 16.35
CA GLY A 334 15.42 -9.52 17.15
C GLY A 334 14.46 -9.90 18.28
N TRP A 335 13.65 -8.92 18.71
CA TRP A 335 12.70 -9.07 19.80
C TRP A 335 11.38 -9.67 19.33
N VAL A 336 11.00 -10.80 19.93
CA VAL A 336 9.68 -11.44 19.75
C VAL A 336 8.82 -11.25 21.00
N THR A 337 7.51 -11.20 20.82
CA THR A 337 6.52 -11.04 21.90
C THR A 337 5.74 -12.35 22.07
N GLU A 338 5.49 -12.77 23.30
CA GLU A 338 4.73 -13.98 23.61
C GLU A 338 3.37 -14.00 22.93
N GLY A 339 3.03 -15.12 22.28
CA GLY A 339 1.76 -15.34 21.60
C GLY A 339 1.64 -14.69 20.22
N THR A 340 2.74 -14.17 19.65
CA THR A 340 2.74 -13.59 18.29
C THR A 340 3.38 -14.47 17.23
N GLY A 341 4.05 -15.55 17.65
CA GLY A 341 4.76 -16.50 16.80
C GLY A 341 3.94 -17.75 16.46
N PHE A 342 4.59 -18.64 15.74
CA PHE A 342 4.05 -19.98 15.47
C PHE A 342 3.90 -20.73 16.79
N THR A 343 2.73 -21.30 17.09
CA THR A 343 2.35 -21.77 18.42
C THR A 343 3.39 -22.68 19.09
N GLU A 344 3.93 -23.66 18.35
CA GLU A 344 4.90 -24.61 18.92
C GLU A 344 6.29 -23.98 19.09
N LEU A 345 6.69 -23.11 18.16
CA LEU A 345 7.94 -22.35 18.24
C LEU A 345 7.89 -21.33 19.38
N ASP A 346 6.75 -20.68 19.54
CA ASP A 346 6.48 -19.71 20.61
C ASP A 346 6.58 -20.40 21.99
N LYS A 347 5.92 -21.54 22.19
CA LYS A 347 6.01 -22.34 23.43
C LYS A 347 7.44 -22.70 23.79
N VAL A 348 8.22 -23.18 22.82
CA VAL A 348 9.61 -23.53 23.06
C VAL A 348 10.43 -22.29 23.37
N THR A 349 10.28 -21.23 22.59
CA THR A 349 11.03 -19.97 22.76
C THR A 349 10.81 -19.37 24.15
N PHE A 350 9.55 -19.31 24.62
CA PHE A 350 9.21 -18.69 25.91
C PHE A 350 9.39 -19.62 27.12
N ALA A 351 9.71 -20.91 26.92
CA ALA A 351 10.14 -21.82 27.96
C ALA A 351 11.65 -21.82 28.18
N LEU A 352 12.47 -21.24 27.30
CA LEU A 352 13.93 -21.25 27.40
C LEU A 352 14.44 -20.16 28.33
N ASP A 353 15.44 -20.46 29.13
CA ASP A 353 16.25 -19.45 29.81
C ASP A 353 17.17 -18.70 28.83
N VAL A 354 17.65 -17.53 29.26
CA VAL A 354 18.65 -16.76 28.48
C VAL A 354 19.91 -17.65 28.30
N ASP A 355 20.50 -17.54 27.12
CA ASP A 355 21.64 -18.33 26.62
C ASP A 355 21.36 -19.82 26.37
N LYS A 356 20.14 -20.30 26.51
CA LYS A 356 19.77 -21.68 26.20
C LYS A 356 19.32 -21.83 24.73
N LEU A 357 19.69 -22.99 24.18
CA LEU A 357 19.30 -23.42 22.83
C LEU A 357 18.15 -24.42 22.94
N GLY A 358 17.08 -24.16 22.19
CA GLY A 358 15.89 -25.01 22.06
C GLY A 358 15.67 -25.49 20.64
N GLY A 359 14.74 -26.41 20.52
CA GLY A 359 14.42 -27.07 19.26
C GLY A 359 15.07 -28.46 19.15
N PRO A 360 14.97 -29.15 18.00
CA PRO A 360 14.33 -28.65 16.78
C PRO A 360 12.80 -28.60 16.87
N VAL A 361 12.23 -27.52 16.37
CA VAL A 361 10.77 -27.28 16.28
C VAL A 361 10.36 -27.12 14.82
N GLU A 362 9.33 -27.82 14.40
CA GLU A 362 8.81 -27.75 13.05
C GLU A 362 7.90 -26.52 12.83
N SER A 363 8.03 -25.88 11.69
CA SER A 363 7.11 -24.88 11.19
C SER A 363 6.97 -25.00 9.65
N PRO A 364 6.06 -24.28 9.00
CA PRO A 364 6.00 -24.25 7.53
C PRO A 364 7.28 -23.76 6.86
N ALA A 365 8.12 -23.01 7.57
CA ALA A 365 9.41 -22.52 7.07
C ALA A 365 10.55 -23.55 7.17
N GLY A 366 10.36 -24.62 7.94
CA GLY A 366 11.37 -25.65 8.20
C GLY A 366 11.51 -26.00 9.68
N TRP A 367 12.68 -26.52 10.05
CA TRP A 367 13.02 -26.95 11.41
C TRP A 367 13.88 -25.89 12.10
N HIS A 368 13.39 -25.36 13.22
CA HIS A 368 13.98 -24.23 13.93
C HIS A 368 14.82 -24.67 15.12
N LEU A 369 16.01 -24.09 15.22
CA LEU A 369 16.78 -24.02 16.45
C LEU A 369 16.76 -22.58 16.93
N VAL A 370 16.43 -22.35 18.20
CA VAL A 370 16.27 -21.01 18.77
C VAL A 370 17.14 -20.87 19.99
N LYS A 371 17.91 -19.80 20.07
CA LYS A 371 18.64 -19.37 21.26
C LYS A 371 18.08 -18.06 21.76
N VAL A 372 17.78 -17.97 23.06
CA VAL A 372 17.38 -16.73 23.71
C VAL A 372 18.62 -15.93 24.09
N LEU A 373 18.72 -14.70 23.58
CA LEU A 373 19.85 -13.81 23.84
C LEU A 373 19.58 -12.86 25.02
N ASP A 374 18.33 -12.45 25.20
CA ASP A 374 17.89 -11.51 26.23
C ASP A 374 16.40 -11.69 26.51
N MET A 375 15.94 -11.27 27.68
CA MET A 375 14.56 -11.42 28.13
C MET A 375 14.08 -10.15 28.82
N ARG A 376 12.86 -9.73 28.48
CA ARG A 376 12.09 -8.72 29.20
C ARG A 376 10.83 -9.38 29.73
N ALA A 377 10.74 -9.53 31.04
CA ALA A 377 9.60 -10.16 31.69
C ALA A 377 8.30 -9.40 31.41
N ALA A 378 7.19 -10.11 31.42
CA ALA A 378 5.87 -9.50 31.44
C ALA A 378 5.77 -8.57 32.67
N ALA A 379 5.26 -7.38 32.45
CA ALA A 379 5.09 -6.40 33.52
C ALA A 379 3.67 -5.82 33.49
N PHE A 380 3.06 -5.73 34.66
CA PHE A 380 1.92 -4.87 34.89
C PHE A 380 2.47 -3.46 35.12
N THR A 381 2.37 -2.62 34.12
CA THR A 381 2.79 -1.22 34.23
C THR A 381 1.67 -0.40 34.86
N ASP A 382 2.05 0.66 35.62
CA ASP A 382 1.07 1.54 36.24
C ASP A 382 0.25 2.27 35.15
N PHE A 383 -1.00 2.58 35.45
CA PHE A 383 -1.86 3.35 34.53
C PHE A 383 -1.28 4.71 34.20
N ASP A 384 -0.57 5.33 35.12
CA ASP A 384 0.00 6.65 34.93
C ASP A 384 1.23 6.68 34.00
N GLU A 385 1.74 5.52 33.59
CA GLU A 385 2.75 5.41 32.53
C GLU A 385 2.15 5.67 31.15
N GLU A 386 2.84 6.48 30.34
CA GLU A 386 2.36 6.91 29.03
C GLU A 386 2.09 5.73 28.08
N GLU A 387 2.94 4.70 28.11
CA GLU A 387 2.78 3.50 27.28
C GLU A 387 1.49 2.74 27.63
N THR A 388 1.21 2.57 28.92
CA THR A 388 -0.01 1.92 29.43
C THR A 388 -1.27 2.70 29.07
N ARG A 389 -1.25 4.01 29.22
CA ARG A 389 -2.36 4.90 28.82
C ARG A 389 -2.60 4.80 27.30
N THR A 390 -1.54 4.80 26.52
CA THR A 390 -1.62 4.69 25.05
C THR A 390 -2.20 3.33 24.62
N LEU A 391 -1.77 2.23 25.23
CA LEU A 391 -2.30 0.89 24.96
C LEU A 391 -3.77 0.79 25.37
N SER A 392 -4.13 1.27 26.55
CA SER A 392 -5.51 1.30 27.06
C SER A 392 -6.43 2.10 26.14
N ARG A 393 -5.99 3.30 25.74
CA ARG A 393 -6.72 4.17 24.82
C ARG A 393 -6.95 3.49 23.46
N ARG A 394 -5.89 2.91 22.89
CA ARG A 394 -6.01 2.18 21.61
C ARG A 394 -6.96 1.00 21.70
N SER A 395 -6.91 0.24 22.79
CA SER A 395 -7.76 -0.92 23.01
C SER A 395 -9.21 -0.54 23.19
N LEU A 396 -9.49 0.51 23.97
CA LEU A 396 -10.83 1.02 24.20
C LEU A 396 -11.44 1.63 22.93
N LEU A 397 -10.68 2.41 22.17
CA LEU A 397 -11.11 2.94 20.89
C LEU A 397 -11.43 1.83 19.87
N ARG A 398 -10.61 0.78 19.85
CA ARG A 398 -10.89 -0.39 19.02
C ARG A 398 -12.21 -1.07 19.42
N GLN A 399 -12.42 -1.30 20.71
CA GLN A 399 -13.65 -1.87 21.20
C GLN A 399 -14.87 -1.02 20.81
N ARG A 400 -14.82 0.28 21.00
CA ARG A 400 -15.92 1.20 20.60
C ARG A 400 -16.20 1.17 19.10
N LEU A 401 -15.15 1.09 18.28
CA LEU A 401 -15.31 0.93 16.84
C LEU A 401 -15.94 -0.41 16.46
N ASP A 402 -15.50 -1.50 17.11
CA ASP A 402 -16.07 -2.83 16.88
C ASP A 402 -17.55 -2.88 17.29
N GLU A 403 -17.93 -2.28 18.42
CA GLU A 403 -19.31 -2.15 18.86
C GLU A 403 -20.15 -1.34 17.86
N HIS A 404 -19.62 -0.24 17.33
CA HIS A 404 -20.26 0.55 16.29
C HIS A 404 -20.47 -0.26 15.00
N LEU A 405 -19.47 -1.01 14.56
CA LEU A 405 -19.59 -1.89 13.38
C LEU A 405 -20.63 -2.98 13.57
N VAL A 406 -20.73 -3.55 14.78
CA VAL A 406 -21.77 -4.53 15.12
C VAL A 406 -23.16 -3.89 15.05
N ASP A 407 -23.30 -2.67 15.55
CA ASP A 407 -24.56 -1.92 15.49
C ASP A 407 -24.97 -1.62 14.04
N LEU A 408 -24.06 -1.11 13.22
CA LEU A 408 -24.29 -0.87 11.79
C LEU A 408 -24.75 -2.14 11.06
N ARG A 409 -24.06 -3.27 11.31
CA ARG A 409 -24.40 -4.57 10.71
C ARG A 409 -25.78 -5.07 11.13
N ARG A 410 -26.15 -4.85 12.38
CA ARG A 410 -27.41 -5.35 12.95
C ARG A 410 -28.62 -4.48 12.60
N ASN A 411 -28.44 -3.17 12.64
CA ASN A 411 -29.57 -2.23 12.65
C ASN A 411 -29.68 -1.38 11.38
N GLU A 412 -28.58 -1.20 10.63
CA GLU A 412 -28.54 -0.21 9.55
C GLU A 412 -28.30 -0.82 8.16
N PHE A 413 -27.30 -1.66 8.04
CA PHE A 413 -26.88 -2.21 6.74
C PHE A 413 -26.79 -3.73 6.82
N PRO A 414 -27.72 -4.47 6.19
CA PRO A 414 -27.67 -5.93 6.20
C PRO A 414 -26.41 -6.43 5.52
N VAL A 415 -25.78 -7.42 6.14
CA VAL A 415 -24.61 -8.12 5.60
C VAL A 415 -25.00 -9.55 5.29
N VAL A 416 -24.80 -9.95 4.06
CA VAL A 416 -25.02 -11.32 3.58
C VAL A 416 -23.68 -11.87 3.10
N VAL A 417 -23.27 -13.04 3.58
CA VAL A 417 -22.09 -13.77 3.12
C VAL A 417 -22.53 -15.01 2.36
N TYR A 418 -22.04 -15.18 1.15
CA TYR A 418 -22.34 -16.32 0.28
C TYR A 418 -21.34 -17.45 0.53
N GLU A 419 -21.48 -18.12 1.67
CA GLU A 419 -20.52 -19.13 2.15
C GLU A 419 -20.34 -20.30 1.16
N GLU A 420 -21.41 -20.76 0.54
CA GLU A 420 -21.33 -21.85 -0.46
C GLU A 420 -20.47 -21.42 -1.66
N ASN A 421 -20.70 -20.21 -2.15
CA ASN A 421 -19.93 -19.69 -3.28
C ASN A 421 -18.46 -19.46 -2.91
N LEU A 422 -18.21 -18.91 -1.72
CA LEU A 422 -16.86 -18.70 -1.20
C LEU A 422 -16.09 -20.03 -1.08
N ASN A 423 -16.72 -21.05 -0.50
CA ASN A 423 -16.13 -22.37 -0.38
C ASN A 423 -15.86 -23.03 -1.74
N ARG A 424 -16.79 -22.88 -2.69
CA ARG A 424 -16.62 -23.36 -4.07
C ARG A 424 -15.42 -22.68 -4.75
N LEU A 425 -15.27 -21.37 -4.57
CA LEU A 425 -14.16 -20.61 -5.15
C LEU A 425 -12.82 -21.02 -4.53
N PHE A 426 -12.76 -21.26 -3.22
CA PHE A 426 -11.56 -21.82 -2.57
C PHE A 426 -11.19 -23.21 -3.11
N GLN A 427 -12.18 -24.08 -3.31
CA GLN A 427 -11.95 -25.41 -3.87
C GLN A 427 -11.46 -25.35 -5.32
N ASN A 428 -12.05 -24.49 -6.15
CA ASN A 428 -11.65 -24.30 -7.53
C ASN A 428 -10.20 -23.78 -7.62
N GLU A 429 -9.84 -22.83 -6.79
CA GLU A 429 -8.47 -22.30 -6.73
C GLU A 429 -7.47 -23.38 -6.30
N ALA A 430 -7.79 -24.17 -5.28
CA ALA A 430 -6.95 -25.27 -4.82
C ALA A 430 -6.76 -26.34 -5.89
N GLN A 431 -7.80 -26.70 -6.63
CA GLN A 431 -7.74 -27.64 -7.75
C GLN A 431 -6.88 -27.12 -8.90
N TRP A 432 -7.03 -25.83 -9.23
CA TRP A 432 -6.23 -25.20 -10.28
C TRP A 432 -4.73 -25.18 -9.93
N ILE A 433 -4.39 -24.89 -8.67
CA ILE A 433 -3.01 -24.92 -8.20
C ILE A 433 -2.42 -26.33 -8.22
N ALA A 434 -3.20 -27.32 -7.78
CA ALA A 434 -2.77 -28.72 -7.82
C ALA A 434 -2.47 -29.15 -9.26
N ALA A 435 -3.33 -28.77 -10.22
CA ALA A 435 -3.11 -29.06 -11.63
C ALA A 435 -1.85 -28.37 -12.18
N LYS A 436 -1.60 -27.10 -11.79
CA LYS A 436 -0.38 -26.38 -12.18
C LYS A 436 0.88 -26.98 -11.56
N ALA A 437 0.82 -27.43 -10.32
CA ALA A 437 1.94 -28.12 -9.67
C ALA A 437 2.28 -29.45 -10.38
N GLU A 438 1.26 -30.21 -10.79
CA GLU A 438 1.45 -31.44 -11.60
C GLU A 438 2.06 -31.10 -12.98
N GLU A 439 1.60 -30.04 -13.64
CA GLU A 439 2.15 -29.59 -14.93
C GLU A 439 3.63 -29.18 -14.79
N MET A 440 4.01 -28.47 -13.72
CA MET A 440 5.40 -28.13 -13.42
C MET A 440 6.26 -29.36 -13.16
N ALA A 441 5.75 -30.33 -12.42
CA ALA A 441 6.46 -31.57 -12.15
C ALA A 441 6.70 -32.40 -13.43
N ALA A 442 5.72 -32.38 -14.33
CA ALA A 442 5.81 -33.09 -15.63
C ALA A 442 6.70 -32.37 -16.66
N ASN A 443 6.84 -31.03 -16.55
CA ASN A 443 7.58 -30.20 -17.52
C ASN A 443 8.47 -29.19 -16.78
N PRO A 444 9.58 -29.60 -16.16
CA PRO A 444 10.46 -28.71 -15.38
C PRO A 444 11.02 -27.53 -16.19
N GLU A 445 11.18 -27.67 -17.49
CA GLU A 445 11.65 -26.64 -18.42
C GLU A 445 10.67 -25.48 -18.61
N LYS A 446 9.39 -25.69 -18.28
CA LYS A 446 8.35 -24.66 -18.32
C LYS A 446 8.02 -24.06 -16.95
N ALA A 447 8.75 -24.46 -15.92
CA ALA A 447 8.45 -24.08 -14.55
C ALA A 447 8.40 -22.55 -14.35
N GLU A 448 9.31 -21.77 -14.96
CA GLU A 448 9.29 -20.30 -14.89
C GLU A 448 8.04 -19.71 -15.53
N GLN A 449 7.62 -20.22 -16.71
CA GLN A 449 6.42 -19.76 -17.38
C GLN A 449 5.15 -20.07 -16.59
N ILE A 450 5.09 -21.24 -15.94
CA ILE A 450 3.96 -21.66 -15.11
C ILE A 450 3.91 -20.85 -13.81
N LEU A 451 5.07 -20.47 -13.24
CA LEU A 451 5.17 -19.61 -12.07
C LEU A 451 4.67 -18.18 -12.35
N ASP A 452 4.87 -17.68 -13.56
CA ASP A 452 4.34 -16.37 -13.98
C ASP A 452 2.81 -16.37 -14.14
N GLU A 453 2.19 -17.55 -14.33
CA GLU A 453 0.73 -17.72 -14.40
C GLU A 453 0.08 -17.92 -13.01
N LEU A 454 0.89 -18.27 -11.99
CA LEU A 454 0.46 -18.42 -10.59
C LEU A 454 0.46 -17.10 -9.82
#